data_c149bb7d18448ac45ae9e71fd33f4011
#
_entry.id   c149bb7d18448ac45ae9e71fd33f4011
#
_cell.length_a   1.000
_cell.length_b   1.000
_cell.length_c   1.000
_cell.angle_alpha   90.00
_cell.angle_beta   90.00
_cell.angle_gamma   90.00
#
_symmetry.space_group_name_H-M   'P 1'
#
loop_
_entity.id
_entity.type
_entity.pdbx_description
1 polymer ?
#
loop_
_entity_poly.entity_id
_entity_poly.type
_entity_poly.pdbx_seq_one_letter_code
_entity_poly.pdbx_strand_id
1 'polypeptide(L)'
;MSLTMNSRVPMISCFFRILPRFYRSDGSLEPTKRSPFFDCRIVGCLTIVLYGLGAWLSQSRAFDQDEFFHLHAAWNIFIGWLPYRDFFEHHAPLYYFVLAPIFTLFRAETEANSAVEAIFFVRSIMWFISGIVLLETFWLGKLWRNTAVGVVAVFFVISTEIYWSTALEIRPDTLAVALFLASLIAMIQAMKPNVNAQSRSRALGWSGFLLGTAFVTLQKAVYTLPGIALATCWYFFSRQITEDRKSRISSIGRQSIGFCVPILFTAMYFYANGALSALVNCNLLFNLKLSGFSAWPNLRGLAYQNPYLILFGVAGWIYQLFLVCRGQGLRRETYVLLPTAVSVLIGLFCIPVPYNQYYLWLLPLLALFAAVMLVDLTATLVVMRDQMLRRQWSLFACGIGLIVFSALILIGHGANSHWPPQLVTGYWFAVFLILIFSTFLRLPPVAGSMVFLALAVPPSVRITSELRSTTPAPQLEEIRYIVETTAPTDTVLDGYSGSGIFRPSAYYYGMLPWNVRLALSDDVKENLFTELREGGIRPTLILLDRSLERFSPEVRDFVEQEYEPTGIGNIWKRT
;
A
#
# COMPACT_ATOMS: atom_id res chain seq x y z
N MET A 1 45.80 50.19 -5.55
CA MET A 1 45.42 49.23 -4.50
C MET A 1 43.95 48.85 -4.73
N SER A 2 43.67 47.85 -5.57
CA SER A 2 42.33 47.42 -5.92
C SER A 2 42.03 46.15 -5.12
N LEU A 3 41.13 46.28 -4.16
CA LEU A 3 40.55 45.17 -3.39
C LEU A 3 39.50 44.45 -4.27
N THR A 4 39.88 43.30 -4.81
CA THR A 4 38.95 42.40 -5.45
C THR A 4 38.02 41.77 -4.38
N MET A 5 36.74 42.19 -4.40
CA MET A 5 35.67 41.57 -3.63
C MET A 5 35.46 40.12 -4.11
N ASN A 6 35.93 39.15 -3.34
CA ASN A 6 35.64 37.74 -3.53
C ASN A 6 34.13 37.52 -3.25
N SER A 7 33.33 37.36 -4.29
CA SER A 7 31.91 37.05 -4.20
C SER A 7 31.73 35.71 -3.49
N ARG A 8 31.24 35.72 -2.25
CA ARG A 8 30.77 34.54 -1.54
C ARG A 8 29.56 33.96 -2.29
N VAL A 9 29.82 32.94 -3.11
CA VAL A 9 28.74 32.16 -3.72
C VAL A 9 27.94 31.50 -2.57
N PRO A 10 26.63 31.71 -2.47
CA PRO A 10 25.86 31.10 -1.39
C PRO A 10 25.98 29.58 -1.44
N MET A 11 26.24 28.95 -0.31
CA MET A 11 26.54 27.52 -0.13
C MET A 11 25.47 26.62 -0.78
N ILE A 12 24.22 27.03 -0.77
CA ILE A 12 23.07 26.33 -1.40
C ILE A 12 23.25 26.27 -2.93
N SER A 13 23.74 27.36 -3.57
CA SER A 13 23.97 27.36 -5.03
C SER A 13 25.12 26.43 -5.43
N CYS A 14 26.06 26.21 -4.52
CA CYS A 14 27.17 25.28 -4.73
C CYS A 14 26.70 23.83 -4.69
N PHE A 15 25.84 23.45 -3.75
CA PHE A 15 25.23 22.12 -3.65
C PHE A 15 24.45 21.75 -4.95
N PHE A 16 23.58 22.65 -5.41
CA PHE A 16 22.81 22.43 -6.64
C PHE A 16 23.65 22.52 -7.93
N ARG A 17 24.85 23.11 -7.90
CA ARG A 17 25.78 23.11 -9.03
C ARG A 17 26.68 21.86 -9.07
N ILE A 18 26.97 21.26 -7.92
CA ILE A 18 27.87 20.08 -7.81
C ILE A 18 27.09 18.80 -8.12
N LEU A 19 25.87 18.63 -7.62
CA LEU A 19 25.02 17.46 -7.87
C LEU A 19 24.91 17.10 -9.37
N PRO A 20 24.63 18.04 -10.29
CA PRO A 20 24.51 17.73 -11.73
C PRO A 20 25.83 17.33 -12.41
N ARG A 21 26.99 17.72 -11.86
CA ARG A 21 28.31 17.38 -12.45
C ARG A 21 28.69 15.91 -12.32
N PHE A 22 28.00 15.17 -11.43
CA PHE A 22 28.19 13.73 -11.25
C PHE A 22 27.34 12.88 -12.20
N TYR A 23 26.46 13.51 -12.98
CA TYR A 23 25.68 12.83 -14.01
C TYR A 23 26.40 12.96 -15.35
N ARG A 24 26.68 11.83 -16.02
CA ARG A 24 27.04 11.82 -17.44
C ARG A 24 25.89 12.38 -18.26
N SER A 25 26.19 12.79 -19.49
CA SER A 25 25.19 13.25 -20.46
C SER A 25 24.07 12.22 -20.72
N ASP A 26 24.28 10.94 -20.40
CA ASP A 26 23.32 9.85 -20.46
C ASP A 26 22.50 9.69 -19.15
N GLY A 27 22.67 10.58 -18.17
CA GLY A 27 22.00 10.54 -16.88
C GLY A 27 22.54 9.49 -15.90
N SER A 28 23.64 8.81 -16.23
CA SER A 28 24.31 7.89 -15.32
C SER A 28 25.22 8.66 -14.37
N LEU A 29 25.15 8.36 -13.06
CA LEU A 29 26.27 8.69 -12.19
C LEU A 29 27.53 8.02 -12.74
N GLU A 30 28.59 8.77 -12.88
CA GLU A 30 29.89 8.12 -13.09
C GLU A 30 30.03 7.05 -12.01
N PRO A 31 30.30 5.78 -12.39
CA PRO A 31 30.45 4.73 -11.40
C PRO A 31 31.70 5.09 -10.58
N THR A 32 31.50 5.90 -9.53
CA THR A 32 32.52 5.98 -8.49
C THR A 32 32.62 4.57 -7.97
N LYS A 33 33.78 3.92 -8.13
CA LYS A 33 34.13 2.59 -7.59
C LYS A 33 34.03 2.55 -6.04
N ARG A 34 33.43 3.58 -5.43
CA ARG A 34 33.30 3.73 -3.98
C ARG A 34 32.01 3.08 -3.52
N SER A 35 32.15 2.20 -2.55
CA SER A 35 31.05 1.56 -1.85
C SER A 35 30.09 2.62 -1.28
N PRO A 36 28.79 2.37 -1.26
CA PRO A 36 27.84 3.25 -0.56
C PRO A 36 28.28 3.41 0.90
N PHE A 37 27.84 4.51 1.52
CA PHE A 37 28.09 4.85 2.93
C PHE A 37 27.65 3.73 3.92
N PHE A 38 26.82 2.80 3.50
CA PHE A 38 26.28 1.68 4.27
C PHE A 38 26.53 0.35 3.54
N ASP A 39 26.53 -0.75 4.30
CA ASP A 39 26.59 -2.10 3.74
C ASP A 39 25.18 -2.59 3.38
N CYS A 40 24.94 -2.78 2.08
CA CYS A 40 23.65 -3.28 1.57
C CYS A 40 23.28 -4.67 2.14
N ARG A 41 24.26 -5.48 2.56
CA ARG A 41 24.00 -6.80 3.15
C ARG A 41 23.35 -6.66 4.52
N ILE A 42 23.86 -5.74 5.34
CA ILE A 42 23.29 -5.47 6.67
C ILE A 42 21.88 -4.95 6.56
N VAL A 43 21.64 -3.96 5.67
CA VAL A 43 20.28 -3.42 5.44
C VAL A 43 19.35 -4.51 4.90
N GLY A 44 19.85 -5.36 3.99
CA GLY A 44 19.11 -6.51 3.49
C GLY A 44 18.75 -7.52 4.58
N CYS A 45 19.69 -7.85 5.46
CA CYS A 45 19.45 -8.74 6.62
C CYS A 45 18.39 -8.14 7.56
N LEU A 46 18.48 -6.85 7.88
CA LEU A 46 17.45 -6.17 8.69
C LEU A 46 16.07 -6.24 8.05
N THR A 47 16.01 -6.04 6.74
CA THR A 47 14.76 -6.16 5.97
C THR A 47 14.18 -7.57 6.07
N ILE A 48 15.00 -8.62 5.92
CA ILE A 48 14.56 -10.02 6.03
C ILE A 48 14.07 -10.32 7.44
N VAL A 49 14.75 -9.84 8.47
CA VAL A 49 14.33 -10.02 9.87
C VAL A 49 12.98 -9.35 10.11
N LEU A 50 12.80 -8.10 9.66
CA LEU A 50 11.50 -7.42 9.76
C LEU A 50 10.42 -8.19 9.01
N TYR A 51 10.69 -8.68 7.81
CA TYR A 51 9.73 -9.48 7.03
C TYR A 51 9.32 -10.79 7.75
N GLY A 52 10.29 -11.46 8.38
CA GLY A 52 10.03 -12.64 9.23
C GLY A 52 9.16 -12.30 10.46
N LEU A 53 9.42 -11.16 11.12
CA LEU A 53 8.56 -10.67 12.20
C LEU A 53 7.11 -10.41 11.71
N GLY A 54 6.95 -9.97 10.47
CA GLY A 54 5.64 -9.82 9.84
C GLY A 54 4.87 -11.12 9.68
N ALA A 55 5.55 -12.23 9.38
CA ALA A 55 4.91 -13.55 9.36
C ALA A 55 4.32 -13.89 10.73
N TRP A 56 5.08 -13.67 11.78
CA TRP A 56 4.63 -13.92 13.14
C TRP A 56 3.46 -12.98 13.53
N LEU A 57 3.57 -11.68 13.24
CA LEU A 57 2.51 -10.71 13.50
C LEU A 57 1.21 -11.12 12.79
N SER A 58 1.27 -11.49 11.51
CA SER A 58 0.10 -11.86 10.72
C SER A 58 -0.66 -13.06 11.28
N GLN A 59 0.03 -13.98 12.00
CA GLN A 59 -0.57 -15.17 12.60
C GLN A 59 -1.03 -14.97 14.05
N SER A 60 -0.58 -13.90 14.72
CA SER A 60 -0.77 -13.75 16.17
C SER A 60 -1.71 -12.61 16.56
N ARG A 61 -1.90 -11.60 15.69
CA ARG A 61 -2.76 -10.45 16.00
C ARG A 61 -4.25 -10.75 15.74
N ALA A 62 -5.13 -10.01 16.40
CA ALA A 62 -6.56 -9.99 16.08
C ALA A 62 -6.80 -9.67 14.60
N PHE A 63 -7.94 -10.10 14.09
CA PHE A 63 -8.39 -9.78 12.73
C PHE A 63 -9.04 -8.40 12.68
N ASP A 64 -8.78 -7.67 11.60
CA ASP A 64 -9.60 -6.53 11.24
C ASP A 64 -10.94 -7.02 10.67
N GLN A 65 -12.02 -6.31 10.93
CA GLN A 65 -13.36 -6.69 10.46
C GLN A 65 -13.44 -6.73 8.92
N ASP A 66 -12.69 -5.88 8.23
CA ASP A 66 -12.60 -5.92 6.77
C ASP A 66 -12.00 -7.25 6.26
N GLU A 67 -11.10 -7.91 7.02
CA GLU A 67 -10.55 -9.21 6.61
C GLU A 67 -11.65 -10.27 6.52
N PHE A 68 -12.54 -10.29 7.48
CA PHE A 68 -13.69 -11.20 7.48
C PHE A 68 -14.71 -10.85 6.40
N PHE A 69 -14.94 -9.56 6.17
CA PHE A 69 -15.78 -9.09 5.07
C PHE A 69 -15.28 -9.61 3.71
N HIS A 70 -13.99 -9.48 3.45
CA HIS A 70 -13.40 -9.97 2.21
C HIS A 70 -13.38 -11.50 2.12
N LEU A 71 -13.15 -12.20 3.23
CA LEU A 71 -13.25 -13.66 3.27
C LEU A 71 -14.68 -14.15 3.00
N HIS A 72 -15.68 -13.51 3.61
CA HIS A 72 -17.08 -13.84 3.42
C HIS A 72 -17.50 -13.66 1.96
N ALA A 73 -17.10 -12.59 1.31
CA ALA A 73 -17.35 -12.37 -0.10
C ALA A 73 -16.74 -13.48 -0.99
N ALA A 74 -15.51 -13.91 -0.67
CA ALA A 74 -14.87 -15.01 -1.39
C ALA A 74 -15.53 -16.37 -1.10
N TRP A 75 -15.97 -16.62 0.14
CA TRP A 75 -16.69 -17.82 0.52
C TRP A 75 -18.08 -17.87 -0.14
N ASN A 76 -18.80 -16.75 -0.23
CA ASN A 76 -20.06 -16.68 -0.96
C ASN A 76 -19.91 -17.10 -2.43
N ILE A 77 -18.83 -16.70 -3.09
CA ILE A 77 -18.52 -17.15 -4.45
C ILE A 77 -18.22 -18.66 -4.47
N PHE A 78 -17.52 -19.18 -3.48
CA PHE A 78 -17.22 -20.61 -3.37
C PHE A 78 -18.50 -21.47 -3.29
N ILE A 79 -19.51 -21.03 -2.55
CA ILE A 79 -20.82 -21.72 -2.48
C ILE A 79 -21.75 -21.44 -3.66
N GLY A 80 -21.29 -20.69 -4.68
CA GLY A 80 -21.99 -20.45 -5.94
C GLY A 80 -22.78 -19.14 -6.01
N TRP A 81 -22.67 -18.25 -5.03
CA TRP A 81 -23.29 -16.94 -5.06
C TRP A 81 -22.51 -15.97 -5.94
N LEU A 82 -23.23 -15.10 -6.64
CA LEU A 82 -22.64 -14.10 -7.52
C LEU A 82 -22.62 -12.72 -6.84
N PRO A 83 -21.44 -12.08 -6.66
CA PRO A 83 -21.38 -10.75 -6.09
C PRO A 83 -22.24 -9.75 -6.86
N TYR A 84 -22.74 -8.75 -6.17
CA TYR A 84 -23.65 -7.69 -6.63
C TYR A 84 -25.08 -8.16 -6.92
N ARG A 85 -25.29 -9.42 -7.31
CA ARG A 85 -26.62 -9.97 -7.56
C ARG A 85 -27.19 -10.66 -6.30
N ASP A 86 -26.42 -11.56 -5.70
CA ASP A 86 -26.89 -12.41 -4.60
C ASP A 86 -26.50 -11.84 -3.23
N PHE A 87 -25.47 -11.01 -3.18
CA PHE A 87 -25.04 -10.25 -1.99
C PHE A 87 -24.41 -8.93 -2.42
N PHE A 88 -24.49 -7.93 -1.53
CA PHE A 88 -23.91 -6.62 -1.78
C PHE A 88 -22.39 -6.65 -1.66
N GLU A 89 -21.71 -6.08 -2.66
CA GLU A 89 -20.27 -5.84 -2.65
C GLU A 89 -19.97 -4.55 -3.43
N HIS A 90 -19.03 -3.74 -2.95
CA HIS A 90 -18.70 -2.46 -3.57
C HIS A 90 -17.27 -2.40 -4.11
N HIS A 91 -16.47 -3.45 -3.91
CA HIS A 91 -15.12 -3.57 -4.49
C HIS A 91 -15.17 -4.35 -5.81
N ALA A 92 -14.09 -4.25 -6.59
CA ALA A 92 -13.93 -5.00 -7.83
C ALA A 92 -13.77 -6.52 -7.55
N PRO A 93 -14.28 -7.41 -8.45
CA PRO A 93 -14.57 -8.78 -8.08
C PRO A 93 -13.40 -9.76 -8.12
N LEU A 94 -12.32 -9.46 -8.89
CA LEU A 94 -11.29 -10.46 -9.19
C LEU A 94 -10.63 -11.04 -7.94
N TYR A 95 -10.40 -10.22 -6.92
CA TYR A 95 -9.79 -10.66 -5.67
C TYR A 95 -10.54 -11.84 -5.04
N TYR A 96 -11.85 -11.76 -4.99
CA TYR A 96 -12.71 -12.80 -4.41
C TYR A 96 -12.72 -14.07 -5.24
N PHE A 97 -12.74 -13.95 -6.58
CA PHE A 97 -12.61 -15.10 -7.47
C PHE A 97 -11.26 -15.80 -7.38
N VAL A 98 -10.19 -15.08 -7.02
CA VAL A 98 -8.85 -15.65 -6.76
C VAL A 98 -8.84 -16.40 -5.42
N LEU A 99 -9.53 -15.90 -4.39
CA LEU A 99 -9.58 -16.52 -3.07
C LEU A 99 -10.57 -17.69 -3.00
N ALA A 100 -11.70 -17.64 -3.68
CA ALA A 100 -12.77 -18.64 -3.59
C ALA A 100 -12.28 -20.10 -3.78
N PRO A 101 -11.41 -20.43 -4.76
CA PRO A 101 -10.92 -21.80 -4.92
C PRO A 101 -10.12 -22.35 -3.72
N ILE A 102 -9.60 -21.48 -2.84
CA ILE A 102 -8.82 -21.88 -1.67
C ILE A 102 -9.70 -22.69 -0.71
N PHE A 103 -10.99 -22.36 -0.61
CA PHE A 103 -11.92 -23.08 0.28
C PHE A 103 -12.16 -24.52 -0.13
N THR A 104 -11.81 -24.94 -1.35
CA THR A 104 -11.82 -26.36 -1.74
C THR A 104 -10.80 -27.20 -0.96
N LEU A 105 -9.79 -26.57 -0.36
CA LEU A 105 -8.76 -27.24 0.45
C LEU A 105 -9.21 -27.48 1.90
N PHE A 106 -10.32 -26.88 2.31
CA PHE A 106 -10.78 -26.85 3.70
C PHE A 106 -12.25 -27.27 3.80
N ARG A 107 -12.63 -27.80 4.95
CA ARG A 107 -14.01 -28.10 5.31
C ARG A 107 -14.57 -27.02 6.25
N ALA A 108 -14.36 -25.76 5.87
CA ALA A 108 -14.66 -24.61 6.72
C ALA A 108 -16.13 -24.47 7.10
N GLU A 109 -17.03 -25.09 6.32
CA GLU A 109 -18.48 -25.08 6.57
C GLU A 109 -18.92 -26.05 7.67
N THR A 110 -18.16 -27.12 7.89
CA THR A 110 -18.57 -28.23 8.76
C THR A 110 -17.61 -28.52 9.90
N GLU A 111 -16.37 -28.09 9.79
CA GLU A 111 -15.30 -28.37 10.76
C GLU A 111 -14.70 -27.06 11.29
N ALA A 112 -14.94 -26.73 12.54
CA ALA A 112 -14.54 -25.46 13.17
C ALA A 112 -13.02 -25.23 13.12
N ASN A 113 -12.20 -26.26 13.31
CA ASN A 113 -10.75 -26.12 13.20
C ASN A 113 -10.32 -25.87 11.76
N SER A 114 -10.94 -26.53 10.78
CA SER A 114 -10.67 -26.30 9.36
C SER A 114 -11.08 -24.88 8.92
N ALA A 115 -12.15 -24.32 9.51
CA ALA A 115 -12.53 -22.93 9.32
C ALA A 115 -11.43 -21.97 9.77
N VAL A 116 -10.87 -22.19 10.96
CA VAL A 116 -9.77 -21.38 11.51
C VAL A 116 -8.50 -21.52 10.66
N GLU A 117 -8.16 -22.75 10.25
CA GLU A 117 -7.00 -23.01 9.38
C GLU A 117 -7.12 -22.31 8.04
N ALA A 118 -8.32 -22.28 7.44
CA ALA A 118 -8.58 -21.56 6.17
C ALA A 118 -8.26 -20.05 6.30
N ILE A 119 -8.68 -19.42 7.40
CA ILE A 119 -8.42 -18.00 7.64
C ILE A 119 -6.91 -17.70 7.73
N PHE A 120 -6.18 -18.47 8.54
CA PHE A 120 -4.73 -18.30 8.68
C PHE A 120 -3.96 -18.65 7.41
N PHE A 121 -4.44 -19.61 6.63
CA PHE A 121 -3.85 -19.93 5.33
C PHE A 121 -3.97 -18.75 4.36
N VAL A 122 -5.13 -18.10 4.29
CA VAL A 122 -5.31 -16.90 3.45
C VAL A 122 -4.42 -15.74 3.94
N ARG A 123 -4.29 -15.53 5.26
CA ARG A 123 -3.31 -14.56 5.80
C ARG A 123 -1.87 -14.88 5.38
N SER A 124 -1.49 -16.17 5.34
CA SER A 124 -0.17 -16.58 4.86
C SER A 124 0.04 -16.26 3.38
N ILE A 125 -1.00 -16.39 2.56
CA ILE A 125 -0.98 -15.97 1.16
C ILE A 125 -0.80 -14.44 1.07
N MET A 126 -1.50 -13.65 1.89
CA MET A 126 -1.35 -12.20 1.89
C MET A 126 0.05 -11.76 2.33
N TRP A 127 0.63 -12.41 3.35
CA TRP A 127 2.03 -12.21 3.71
C TRP A 127 2.96 -12.48 2.52
N PHE A 128 2.77 -13.59 1.80
CA PHE A 128 3.56 -13.90 0.60
C PHE A 128 3.39 -12.84 -0.50
N ILE A 129 2.16 -12.38 -0.78
CA ILE A 129 1.90 -11.33 -1.77
C ILE A 129 2.57 -10.02 -1.35
N SER A 130 2.56 -9.68 -0.06
CA SER A 130 3.27 -8.50 0.45
C SER A 130 4.78 -8.59 0.21
N GLY A 131 5.36 -9.79 0.26
CA GLY A 131 6.74 -10.05 -0.15
C GLY A 131 6.99 -9.79 -1.63
N ILE A 132 6.02 -10.08 -2.51
CA ILE A 132 6.11 -9.73 -3.94
C ILE A 132 6.18 -8.21 -4.10
N VAL A 133 5.36 -7.43 -3.38
CA VAL A 133 5.42 -5.95 -3.39
C VAL A 133 6.82 -5.45 -2.99
N LEU A 134 7.45 -6.07 -1.99
CA LEU A 134 8.82 -5.72 -1.59
C LEU A 134 9.84 -6.06 -2.69
N LEU A 135 9.75 -7.24 -3.30
CA LEU A 135 10.63 -7.66 -4.39
C LEU A 135 10.49 -6.74 -5.61
N GLU A 136 9.28 -6.34 -5.97
CA GLU A 136 9.01 -5.42 -7.07
C GLU A 136 9.54 -4.02 -6.78
N THR A 137 9.40 -3.55 -5.54
CA THR A 137 10.01 -2.29 -5.09
C THR A 137 11.54 -2.35 -5.21
N PHE A 138 12.17 -3.47 -4.81
CA PHE A 138 13.60 -3.70 -5.01
C PHE A 138 13.99 -3.62 -6.50
N TRP A 139 13.24 -4.34 -7.35
CA TRP A 139 13.52 -4.35 -8.78
C TRP A 139 13.37 -2.97 -9.44
N LEU A 140 12.35 -2.21 -9.07
CA LEU A 140 12.17 -0.84 -9.54
C LEU A 140 13.36 0.05 -9.14
N GLY A 141 13.81 -0.02 -7.90
CA GLY A 141 14.97 0.72 -7.42
C GLY A 141 16.26 0.32 -8.13
N LYS A 142 16.47 -0.99 -8.33
CA LYS A 142 17.60 -1.54 -9.08
C LYS A 142 17.57 -1.15 -10.55
N LEU A 143 16.41 -1.16 -11.19
CA LEU A 143 16.25 -0.73 -12.58
C LEU A 143 16.50 0.78 -12.72
N TRP A 144 15.98 1.56 -11.77
CA TRP A 144 16.12 3.03 -11.83
C TRP A 144 17.54 3.51 -11.54
N ARG A 145 18.23 2.90 -10.57
CA ARG A 145 19.58 3.31 -10.16
C ARG A 145 20.54 2.13 -10.01
N ASN A 146 20.41 1.39 -8.92
CA ASN A 146 21.30 0.28 -8.55
C ASN A 146 20.71 -0.54 -7.40
N THR A 147 21.43 -1.59 -7.00
CA THR A 147 21.05 -2.47 -5.90
C THR A 147 20.90 -1.74 -4.56
N ALA A 148 21.73 -0.73 -4.27
CA ALA A 148 21.65 0.02 -3.02
C ALA A 148 20.32 0.77 -2.89
N VAL A 149 19.87 1.43 -3.97
CA VAL A 149 18.55 2.08 -4.01
C VAL A 149 17.43 1.05 -3.83
N GLY A 150 17.51 -0.11 -4.47
CA GLY A 150 16.52 -1.17 -4.29
C GLY A 150 16.42 -1.64 -2.84
N VAL A 151 17.55 -1.93 -2.19
CA VAL A 151 17.60 -2.38 -0.80
C VAL A 151 17.06 -1.32 0.17
N VAL A 152 17.46 -0.06 0.00
CA VAL A 152 16.99 1.05 0.85
C VAL A 152 15.50 1.31 0.65
N ALA A 153 15.00 1.24 -0.58
CA ALA A 153 13.58 1.43 -0.84
C ALA A 153 12.73 0.35 -0.15
N VAL A 154 13.14 -0.92 -0.24
CA VAL A 154 12.45 -2.02 0.46
C VAL A 154 12.49 -1.82 1.97
N PHE A 155 13.65 -1.44 2.52
CA PHE A 155 13.76 -1.15 3.95
C PHE A 155 12.81 -0.03 4.37
N PHE A 156 12.68 1.04 3.59
CA PHE A 156 11.76 2.13 3.88
C PHE A 156 10.30 1.67 3.83
N VAL A 157 9.91 0.83 2.87
CA VAL A 157 8.54 0.27 2.82
C VAL A 157 8.26 -0.56 4.07
N ILE A 158 9.13 -1.53 4.37
CA ILE A 158 8.90 -2.48 5.46
C ILE A 158 9.00 -1.86 6.85
N SER A 159 9.66 -0.71 6.99
CA SER A 159 9.74 0.00 8.25
C SER A 159 8.53 0.90 8.53
N THR A 160 7.51 0.94 7.64
CA THR A 160 6.31 1.75 7.86
C THR A 160 5.20 0.97 8.56
N GLU A 161 4.44 1.68 9.39
CA GLU A 161 3.25 1.11 10.03
C GLU A 161 2.21 0.65 9.01
N ILE A 162 1.98 1.43 7.95
CA ILE A 162 1.01 1.08 6.92
C ILE A 162 1.30 -0.29 6.32
N TYR A 163 2.58 -0.64 6.12
CA TYR A 163 2.94 -1.97 5.66
C TYR A 163 2.52 -3.06 6.67
N TRP A 164 2.82 -2.85 7.96
CA TRP A 164 2.53 -3.83 9.01
C TRP A 164 1.05 -3.96 9.32
N SER A 165 0.32 -2.84 9.31
CA SER A 165 -1.10 -2.81 9.67
C SER A 165 -2.03 -3.24 8.54
N THR A 166 -1.62 -3.08 7.27
CA THR A 166 -2.57 -3.26 6.16
C THR A 166 -2.09 -4.19 5.05
N ALA A 167 -0.78 -4.26 4.76
CA ALA A 167 -0.31 -5.11 3.66
C ALA A 167 -0.36 -6.61 3.99
N LEU A 168 -0.46 -6.96 5.27
CA LEU A 168 -0.54 -8.34 5.78
C LEU A 168 -1.98 -8.81 6.01
N GLU A 169 -2.96 -7.92 5.88
CA GLU A 169 -4.38 -8.22 6.07
C GLU A 169 -4.98 -8.86 4.80
N ILE A 170 -6.07 -9.57 4.98
CA ILE A 170 -6.83 -10.16 3.87
C ILE A 170 -7.62 -9.05 3.18
N ARG A 171 -6.94 -8.34 2.27
CA ARG A 171 -7.48 -7.19 1.53
C ARG A 171 -7.05 -7.19 0.07
N PRO A 172 -7.88 -6.70 -0.85
CA PRO A 172 -7.54 -6.63 -2.28
C PRO A 172 -6.39 -5.65 -2.57
N ASP A 173 -6.12 -4.69 -1.69
CA ASP A 173 -5.14 -3.61 -1.90
C ASP A 173 -3.73 -4.16 -2.19
N THR A 174 -3.25 -5.13 -1.40
CA THR A 174 -1.89 -5.67 -1.54
C THR A 174 -1.70 -6.39 -2.88
N LEU A 175 -2.68 -7.20 -3.32
CA LEU A 175 -2.63 -7.86 -4.62
C LEU A 175 -2.69 -6.85 -5.77
N ALA A 176 -3.56 -5.85 -5.65
CA ALA A 176 -3.69 -4.81 -6.67
C ALA A 176 -2.41 -3.97 -6.79
N VAL A 177 -1.75 -3.65 -5.68
CA VAL A 177 -0.44 -2.94 -5.66
C VAL A 177 0.65 -3.79 -6.29
N ALA A 178 0.72 -5.10 -6.02
CA ALA A 178 1.67 -6.00 -6.68
C ALA A 178 1.47 -5.98 -8.21
N LEU A 179 0.25 -6.17 -8.69
CA LEU A 179 -0.06 -6.11 -10.12
C LEU A 179 0.29 -4.76 -10.76
N PHE A 180 0.05 -3.67 -10.03
CA PHE A 180 0.42 -2.33 -10.46
C PHE A 180 1.94 -2.15 -10.56
N LEU A 181 2.73 -2.56 -9.56
CA LEU A 181 4.19 -2.46 -9.59
C LEU A 181 4.79 -3.34 -10.70
N ALA A 182 4.25 -4.56 -10.90
CA ALA A 182 4.61 -5.41 -12.04
C ALA A 182 4.35 -4.72 -13.38
N SER A 183 3.22 -3.99 -13.51
CA SER A 183 2.92 -3.17 -14.69
C SER A 183 3.97 -2.09 -14.93
N LEU A 184 4.42 -1.38 -13.88
CA LEU A 184 5.50 -0.39 -13.99
C LEU A 184 6.83 -1.02 -14.40
N ILE A 185 7.17 -2.18 -13.84
CA ILE A 185 8.38 -2.92 -14.22
C ILE A 185 8.34 -3.27 -15.71
N ALA A 186 7.23 -3.81 -16.19
CA ALA A 186 7.06 -4.16 -17.60
C ALA A 186 7.17 -2.92 -18.50
N MET A 187 6.56 -1.79 -18.12
CA MET A 187 6.64 -0.52 -18.85
C MET A 187 8.08 0.02 -18.89
N ILE A 188 8.80 0.04 -17.79
CA ILE A 188 10.19 0.48 -17.71
C ILE A 188 11.09 -0.41 -18.56
N GLN A 189 10.89 -1.73 -18.53
CA GLN A 189 11.65 -2.66 -19.36
C GLN A 189 11.41 -2.42 -20.86
N ALA A 190 10.18 -2.10 -21.25
CA ALA A 190 9.85 -1.74 -22.63
C ALA A 190 10.61 -0.49 -23.11
N MET A 191 10.90 0.45 -22.23
CA MET A 191 11.57 1.71 -22.54
C MET A 191 13.10 1.61 -22.63
N LYS A 192 13.70 0.46 -22.38
CA LYS A 192 15.16 0.27 -22.52
C LYS A 192 15.63 0.46 -23.97
N PRO A 193 16.83 1.02 -24.20
CA PRO A 193 17.31 1.37 -25.54
C PRO A 193 17.48 0.15 -26.46
N ASN A 194 17.99 -0.95 -25.91
CA ASN A 194 18.41 -2.13 -26.68
C ASN A 194 17.29 -3.19 -26.83
N VAL A 195 16.04 -2.83 -26.54
CA VAL A 195 14.89 -3.72 -26.70
C VAL A 195 14.35 -3.59 -28.11
N ASN A 196 14.25 -4.71 -28.84
CA ASN A 196 13.67 -4.72 -30.18
C ASN A 196 12.16 -4.40 -30.13
N ALA A 197 11.61 -3.92 -31.25
CA ALA A 197 10.23 -3.47 -31.36
C ALA A 197 9.20 -4.53 -30.91
N GLN A 198 9.43 -5.81 -31.23
CA GLN A 198 8.54 -6.89 -30.86
C GLN A 198 8.52 -7.14 -29.34
N SER A 199 9.68 -7.21 -28.69
CA SER A 199 9.82 -7.39 -27.25
C SER A 199 9.25 -6.19 -26.49
N ARG A 200 9.47 -4.98 -26.99
CA ARG A 200 8.91 -3.74 -26.46
C ARG A 200 7.39 -3.76 -26.49
N SER A 201 6.83 -4.09 -27.63
CA SER A 201 5.38 -4.17 -27.83
C SER A 201 4.73 -5.24 -26.94
N ARG A 202 5.38 -6.40 -26.74
CA ARG A 202 4.94 -7.42 -25.79
C ARG A 202 4.97 -6.91 -24.35
N ALA A 203 6.07 -6.25 -23.94
CA ALA A 203 6.22 -5.72 -22.59
C ALA A 203 5.18 -4.64 -22.29
N LEU A 204 4.87 -3.74 -23.24
CA LEU A 204 3.78 -2.77 -23.09
C LEU A 204 2.40 -3.46 -23.03
N GLY A 205 2.17 -4.50 -23.84
CA GLY A 205 0.96 -5.31 -23.73
C GLY A 205 0.78 -5.93 -22.36
N TRP A 206 1.83 -6.52 -21.79
CA TRP A 206 1.82 -7.04 -20.42
C TRP A 206 1.64 -5.93 -19.36
N SER A 207 2.29 -4.76 -19.55
CA SER A 207 2.05 -3.61 -18.67
C SER A 207 0.57 -3.23 -18.63
N GLY A 208 -0.07 -3.14 -19.80
CA GLY A 208 -1.52 -2.89 -19.88
C GLY A 208 -2.34 -3.98 -19.20
N PHE A 209 -2.07 -5.26 -19.51
CA PHE A 209 -2.81 -6.39 -18.94
C PHE A 209 -2.72 -6.44 -17.42
N LEU A 210 -1.53 -6.28 -16.84
CA LEU A 210 -1.33 -6.24 -15.39
C LEU A 210 -2.05 -5.05 -14.75
N LEU A 211 -2.04 -3.89 -15.40
CA LEU A 211 -2.76 -2.71 -14.91
C LEU A 211 -4.28 -2.89 -14.98
N GLY A 212 -4.80 -3.48 -16.07
CA GLY A 212 -6.22 -3.84 -16.19
C GLY A 212 -6.63 -4.89 -15.16
N THR A 213 -5.75 -5.87 -14.90
CA THR A 213 -5.96 -6.86 -13.83
C THR A 213 -5.95 -6.21 -12.45
N ALA A 214 -5.05 -5.26 -12.18
CA ALA A 214 -5.08 -4.47 -10.95
C ALA A 214 -6.39 -3.69 -10.79
N PHE A 215 -6.93 -3.13 -11.88
CA PHE A 215 -8.19 -2.39 -11.88
C PHE A 215 -9.40 -3.31 -11.54
N VAL A 216 -9.47 -4.50 -12.10
CA VAL A 216 -10.56 -5.46 -11.79
C VAL A 216 -10.31 -6.21 -10.47
N THR A 217 -9.13 -6.07 -9.85
CA THR A 217 -8.85 -6.48 -8.47
C THR A 217 -9.32 -5.41 -7.49
N LEU A 218 -9.04 -4.14 -7.80
CA LEU A 218 -9.44 -2.99 -6.99
C LEU A 218 -9.57 -1.75 -7.87
N GLN A 219 -10.79 -1.20 -8.00
CA GLN A 219 -11.10 -0.07 -8.88
C GLN A 219 -10.28 1.20 -8.59
N LYS A 220 -9.68 1.31 -7.40
CA LYS A 220 -8.77 2.40 -7.02
C LYS A 220 -7.50 2.48 -7.89
N ALA A 221 -7.16 1.44 -8.65
CA ALA A 221 -6.12 1.48 -9.67
C ALA A 221 -6.35 2.61 -10.70
N VAL A 222 -7.58 3.11 -10.85
CA VAL A 222 -7.91 4.26 -11.72
C VAL A 222 -7.03 5.49 -11.42
N TYR A 223 -6.64 5.70 -10.16
CA TYR A 223 -5.79 6.84 -9.78
C TYR A 223 -4.35 6.75 -10.31
N THR A 224 -3.93 5.60 -10.81
CA THR A 224 -2.62 5.45 -11.45
C THR A 224 -2.65 5.81 -12.95
N LEU A 225 -3.84 5.78 -13.58
CA LEU A 225 -4.00 5.93 -15.02
C LEU A 225 -3.49 7.26 -15.57
N PRO A 226 -3.74 8.44 -14.96
CA PRO A 226 -3.21 9.71 -15.46
C PRO A 226 -1.67 9.70 -15.53
N GLY A 227 -1.00 9.16 -14.50
CA GLY A 227 0.45 9.04 -14.49
C GLY A 227 0.99 8.10 -15.57
N ILE A 228 0.37 6.95 -15.75
CA ILE A 228 0.71 5.98 -16.80
C ILE A 228 0.46 6.58 -18.19
N ALA A 229 -0.64 7.31 -18.38
CA ALA A 229 -0.94 8.00 -19.64
C ALA A 229 0.14 9.04 -19.98
N LEU A 230 0.57 9.86 -19.00
CA LEU A 230 1.66 10.82 -19.18
C LEU A 230 2.98 10.12 -19.52
N ALA A 231 3.30 9.01 -18.88
CA ALA A 231 4.48 8.21 -19.21
C ALA A 231 4.40 7.62 -20.64
N THR A 232 3.21 7.17 -21.06
CA THR A 232 2.95 6.68 -22.42
C THR A 232 3.06 7.80 -23.45
N CYS A 233 2.55 9.01 -23.14
CA CYS A 233 2.73 10.19 -24.00
C CYS A 233 4.23 10.55 -24.14
N TRP A 234 4.96 10.56 -23.03
CA TRP A 234 6.40 10.77 -23.09
C TRP A 234 7.10 9.73 -23.98
N TYR A 235 6.76 8.44 -23.81
CA TYR A 235 7.28 7.39 -24.69
C TYR A 235 7.01 7.69 -26.16
N PHE A 236 5.79 8.10 -26.49
CA PHE A 236 5.39 8.40 -27.88
C PHE A 236 6.19 9.55 -28.49
N PHE A 237 6.42 10.63 -27.75
CA PHE A 237 7.10 11.83 -28.24
C PHE A 237 8.62 11.83 -28.01
N SER A 238 9.16 10.89 -27.24
CA SER A 238 10.57 10.87 -26.88
C SER A 238 11.47 10.64 -28.10
N ARG A 239 12.46 11.51 -28.27
CA ARG A 239 13.53 11.35 -29.26
C ARG A 239 14.62 10.35 -28.80
N GLN A 240 14.63 9.97 -27.54
CA GLN A 240 15.59 9.01 -26.97
C GLN A 240 15.31 7.55 -27.40
N ILE A 241 14.16 7.30 -28.01
CA ILE A 241 13.73 5.99 -28.48
C ILE A 241 13.82 5.99 -30.00
N THR A 242 14.69 5.15 -30.56
CA THR A 242 15.01 5.06 -31.98
C THR A 242 14.00 4.21 -32.76
N GLU A 243 12.75 4.20 -32.38
CA GLU A 243 11.68 3.43 -33.01
C GLU A 243 10.84 4.34 -33.93
N ASP A 244 10.39 3.81 -35.05
CA ASP A 244 9.53 4.54 -35.97
C ASP A 244 8.13 4.78 -35.36
N ARG A 245 7.43 5.82 -35.84
CA ARG A 245 6.13 6.25 -35.30
C ARG A 245 5.08 5.14 -35.41
N LYS A 246 5.09 4.35 -36.49
CA LYS A 246 4.10 3.27 -36.71
C LYS A 246 4.24 2.17 -35.65
N SER A 247 5.48 1.78 -35.37
CA SER A 247 5.78 0.78 -34.31
C SER A 247 5.38 1.28 -32.92
N ARG A 248 5.61 2.56 -32.61
CA ARG A 248 5.16 3.16 -31.32
C ARG A 248 3.65 3.14 -31.18
N ILE A 249 2.90 3.50 -32.23
CA ILE A 249 1.43 3.43 -32.23
C ILE A 249 0.97 1.98 -31.98
N SER A 250 1.57 1.01 -32.67
CA SER A 250 1.26 -0.41 -32.48
C SER A 250 1.52 -0.86 -31.03
N SER A 251 2.62 -0.41 -30.43
CA SER A 251 3.00 -0.75 -29.07
C SER A 251 2.05 -0.14 -28.04
N ILE A 252 1.62 1.11 -28.23
CA ILE A 252 0.59 1.78 -27.39
C ILE A 252 -0.76 1.09 -27.57
N GLY A 253 -1.14 0.75 -28.81
CA GLY A 253 -2.34 -0.01 -29.08
C GLY A 253 -2.38 -1.34 -28.32
N ARG A 254 -1.28 -2.07 -28.27
CA ARG A 254 -1.18 -3.32 -27.48
C ARG A 254 -1.28 -3.07 -25.97
N GLN A 255 -0.71 -1.98 -25.45
CA GLN A 255 -0.88 -1.59 -24.05
C GLN A 255 -2.34 -1.33 -23.72
N SER A 256 -3.04 -0.58 -24.58
CA SER A 256 -4.46 -0.28 -24.41
C SER A 256 -5.34 -1.54 -24.52
N ILE A 257 -5.07 -2.40 -25.50
CA ILE A 257 -5.76 -3.69 -25.63
C ILE A 257 -5.51 -4.55 -24.39
N GLY A 258 -4.24 -4.67 -23.95
CA GLY A 258 -3.89 -5.39 -22.72
C GLY A 258 -4.70 -4.89 -21.52
N PHE A 259 -4.82 -3.58 -21.34
CA PHE A 259 -5.60 -2.98 -20.25
C PHE A 259 -7.10 -3.32 -20.35
N CYS A 260 -7.67 -3.30 -21.55
CA CYS A 260 -9.08 -3.57 -21.75
C CYS A 260 -9.46 -5.06 -21.58
N VAL A 261 -8.54 -6.00 -21.85
CA VAL A 261 -8.84 -7.45 -21.83
C VAL A 261 -9.42 -7.93 -20.49
N PRO A 262 -8.80 -7.69 -19.31
CA PRO A 262 -9.36 -8.13 -18.04
C PRO A 262 -10.72 -7.48 -17.74
N ILE A 263 -10.89 -6.21 -18.09
CA ILE A 263 -12.12 -5.44 -17.89
C ILE A 263 -13.25 -6.02 -18.72
N LEU A 264 -13.00 -6.25 -20.01
CA LEU A 264 -13.99 -6.82 -20.93
C LEU A 264 -14.36 -8.25 -20.53
N PHE A 265 -13.37 -9.06 -20.13
CA PHE A 265 -13.64 -10.41 -19.65
C PHE A 265 -14.53 -10.39 -18.40
N THR A 266 -14.25 -9.51 -17.43
CA THR A 266 -15.09 -9.33 -16.24
C THR A 266 -16.49 -8.87 -16.64
N ALA A 267 -16.62 -7.86 -17.49
CA ALA A 267 -17.91 -7.36 -17.95
C ALA A 267 -18.73 -8.44 -18.68
N MET A 268 -18.08 -9.22 -19.55
CA MET A 268 -18.72 -10.33 -20.28
C MET A 268 -19.19 -11.43 -19.34
N TYR A 269 -18.40 -11.78 -18.32
CA TYR A 269 -18.79 -12.77 -17.32
C TYR A 269 -20.07 -12.34 -16.58
N PHE A 270 -20.12 -11.09 -16.08
CA PHE A 270 -21.29 -10.57 -15.39
C PHE A 270 -22.50 -10.36 -16.32
N TYR A 271 -22.26 -10.00 -17.59
CA TYR A 271 -23.31 -9.93 -18.60
C TYR A 271 -23.95 -11.30 -18.84
N ALA A 272 -23.14 -12.33 -19.04
CA ALA A 272 -23.62 -13.69 -19.27
C ALA A 272 -24.42 -14.25 -18.09
N ASN A 273 -24.18 -13.78 -16.88
CA ASN A 273 -24.91 -14.16 -15.67
C ASN A 273 -26.05 -13.16 -15.29
N GLY A 274 -26.40 -12.23 -16.16
CA GLY A 274 -27.50 -11.26 -15.95
C GLY A 274 -27.18 -10.21 -14.85
N ALA A 275 -25.92 -10.03 -14.45
CA ALA A 275 -25.52 -9.21 -13.32
C ALA A 275 -24.69 -7.97 -13.71
N LEU A 276 -24.55 -7.63 -15.00
CA LEU A 276 -23.74 -6.49 -15.44
C LEU A 276 -24.25 -5.15 -14.86
N SER A 277 -25.56 -4.94 -14.84
CA SER A 277 -26.16 -3.73 -14.26
C SER A 277 -25.86 -3.64 -12.75
N ALA A 278 -25.95 -4.76 -12.03
CA ALA A 278 -25.62 -4.82 -10.62
C ALA A 278 -24.13 -4.52 -10.36
N LEU A 279 -23.21 -5.09 -11.16
CA LEU A 279 -21.79 -4.77 -11.11
C LEU A 279 -21.55 -3.25 -11.28
N VAL A 280 -22.16 -2.63 -12.29
CA VAL A 280 -21.97 -1.18 -12.54
C VAL A 280 -22.54 -0.36 -11.38
N ASN A 281 -23.73 -0.70 -10.90
CA ASN A 281 -24.40 0.04 -9.82
C ASN A 281 -23.62 -0.09 -8.50
N CYS A 282 -23.25 -1.30 -8.08
CA CYS A 282 -22.60 -1.52 -6.79
C CYS A 282 -21.11 -1.14 -6.81
N ASN A 283 -20.38 -1.51 -7.88
CA ASN A 283 -18.94 -1.30 -7.91
C ASN A 283 -18.53 0.11 -8.39
N LEU A 284 -19.24 0.72 -9.33
CA LEU A 284 -18.87 2.04 -9.85
C LEU A 284 -19.76 3.15 -9.28
N LEU A 285 -21.08 3.09 -9.48
CA LEU A 285 -21.97 4.21 -9.15
C LEU A 285 -22.15 4.38 -7.64
N PHE A 286 -22.20 3.29 -6.88
CA PHE A 286 -22.32 3.37 -5.42
C PHE A 286 -21.10 4.05 -4.79
N ASN A 287 -19.88 3.76 -5.27
CA ASN A 287 -18.67 4.37 -4.76
C ASN A 287 -18.61 5.90 -4.98
N LEU A 288 -19.36 6.44 -5.95
CA LEU A 288 -19.48 7.89 -6.16
C LEU A 288 -20.39 8.57 -5.12
N LYS A 289 -21.22 7.80 -4.40
CA LYS A 289 -22.07 8.33 -3.31
C LYS A 289 -21.34 8.42 -1.98
N LEU A 290 -20.20 7.73 -1.83
CA LEU A 290 -19.39 7.79 -0.61
C LEU A 290 -18.85 9.20 -0.44
N SER A 291 -18.92 9.72 0.79
CA SER A 291 -18.46 11.07 1.13
C SER A 291 -18.08 11.18 2.61
N GLY A 292 -17.44 12.27 2.99
CA GLY A 292 -17.37 12.69 4.39
C GLY A 292 -15.99 12.64 5.06
N PHE A 293 -14.90 12.24 4.38
CA PHE A 293 -13.58 12.15 5.02
C PHE A 293 -12.50 12.91 4.23
N SER A 294 -11.45 13.32 4.93
CA SER A 294 -10.30 14.00 4.34
C SER A 294 -9.07 13.07 4.35
N ALA A 295 -8.28 13.11 3.28
CA ALA A 295 -7.00 12.39 3.20
C ALA A 295 -5.93 12.97 4.16
N TRP A 296 -6.11 14.22 4.59
CA TRP A 296 -5.11 14.95 5.36
C TRP A 296 -4.72 14.31 6.69
N PRO A 297 -5.65 13.82 7.55
CA PRO A 297 -5.29 13.17 8.81
C PRO A 297 -4.38 11.95 8.61
N ASN A 298 -4.67 11.09 7.64
CA ASN A 298 -3.90 9.89 7.38
C ASN A 298 -2.51 10.20 6.78
N LEU A 299 -2.43 11.17 5.86
CA LEU A 299 -1.15 11.64 5.34
C LEU A 299 -0.30 12.27 6.45
N ARG A 300 -0.92 13.03 7.35
CA ARG A 300 -0.26 13.57 8.54
C ARG A 300 0.22 12.46 9.47
N GLY A 301 -0.60 11.42 9.69
CA GLY A 301 -0.22 10.23 10.45
C GLY A 301 1.01 9.53 9.84
N LEU A 302 1.01 9.28 8.53
CA LEU A 302 2.16 8.72 7.82
C LEU A 302 3.43 9.57 8.01
N ALA A 303 3.29 10.90 7.91
CA ALA A 303 4.42 11.82 8.08
C ALA A 303 4.99 11.77 9.50
N TYR A 304 4.14 11.71 10.51
CA TYR A 304 4.58 11.65 11.90
C TYR A 304 5.27 10.33 12.26
N GLN A 305 4.74 9.23 11.76
CA GLN A 305 5.30 7.91 12.03
C GLN A 305 6.61 7.65 11.27
N ASN A 306 6.75 8.24 10.08
CA ASN A 306 7.88 8.00 9.18
C ASN A 306 8.46 9.32 8.63
N PRO A 307 8.94 10.23 9.52
CA PRO A 307 9.39 11.57 9.10
C PRO A 307 10.55 11.52 8.11
N TYR A 308 11.44 10.53 8.23
CA TYR A 308 12.56 10.33 7.31
C TYR A 308 12.09 9.95 5.90
N LEU A 309 11.06 9.11 5.79
CA LEU A 309 10.49 8.69 4.51
C LEU A 309 9.85 9.88 3.78
N ILE A 310 9.07 10.68 4.50
CA ILE A 310 8.43 11.88 3.95
C ILE A 310 9.48 12.92 3.57
N LEU A 311 10.46 13.20 4.45
CA LEU A 311 11.50 14.19 4.18
C LEU A 311 12.31 13.83 2.93
N PHE A 312 12.87 12.63 2.89
CA PHE A 312 13.69 12.19 1.76
C PHE A 312 12.86 11.90 0.51
N GLY A 313 11.64 11.40 0.66
CA GLY A 313 10.73 11.13 -0.46
C GLY A 313 10.29 12.41 -1.16
N VAL A 314 9.82 13.40 -0.41
CA VAL A 314 9.41 14.70 -0.97
C VAL A 314 10.63 15.46 -1.52
N ALA A 315 11.77 15.46 -0.80
CA ALA A 315 13.00 16.05 -1.31
C ALA A 315 13.46 15.36 -2.61
N GLY A 316 13.34 14.04 -2.71
CA GLY A 316 13.61 13.28 -3.92
C GLY A 316 12.68 13.65 -5.08
N TRP A 317 11.38 13.83 -4.83
CA TRP A 317 10.44 14.30 -5.85
C TRP A 317 10.79 15.69 -6.37
N ILE A 318 11.00 16.65 -5.45
CA ILE A 318 11.37 18.02 -5.80
C ILE A 318 12.68 18.03 -6.59
N TYR A 319 13.64 17.22 -6.18
CA TYR A 319 14.92 17.11 -6.88
C TYR A 319 14.77 16.56 -8.30
N GLN A 320 14.01 15.48 -8.49
CA GLN A 320 13.75 14.93 -9.83
C GLN A 320 12.97 15.93 -10.71
N LEU A 321 11.97 16.61 -10.15
CA LEU A 321 11.21 17.63 -10.85
C LEU A 321 12.13 18.81 -11.28
N PHE A 322 13.02 19.25 -10.41
CA PHE A 322 14.01 20.28 -10.72
C PHE A 322 14.93 19.87 -11.89
N LEU A 323 15.38 18.62 -11.93
CA LEU A 323 16.18 18.09 -13.05
C LEU A 323 15.37 18.08 -14.35
N VAL A 324 14.08 17.72 -14.30
CA VAL A 324 13.15 17.80 -15.44
C VAL A 324 13.08 19.22 -15.99
N CYS A 325 12.81 20.19 -15.11
CA CYS A 325 12.65 21.60 -15.49
C CYS A 325 13.94 22.21 -16.10
N ARG A 326 15.10 21.70 -15.70
CA ARG A 326 16.40 22.12 -16.27
C ARG A 326 16.77 21.44 -17.57
N GLY A 327 15.97 20.53 -18.08
CA GLY A 327 16.27 19.76 -19.29
C GLY A 327 17.53 18.87 -19.14
N GLN A 328 17.98 18.63 -17.92
CA GLN A 328 19.10 17.74 -17.65
C GLN A 328 18.64 16.32 -17.89
N GLY A 329 19.40 15.57 -18.70
CA GLY A 329 19.04 14.23 -19.16
C GLY A 329 18.64 13.30 -18.03
N LEU A 330 17.32 13.13 -17.87
CA LEU A 330 16.75 12.23 -16.89
C LEU A 330 16.82 10.80 -17.36
N ARG A 331 16.91 9.91 -16.42
CA ARG A 331 16.68 8.48 -16.68
C ARG A 331 15.23 8.26 -17.12
N ARG A 332 15.02 7.33 -18.02
CA ARG A 332 13.71 6.99 -18.59
C ARG A 332 12.73 6.55 -17.52
N GLU A 333 13.22 5.84 -16.51
CA GLU A 333 12.47 5.39 -15.35
C GLU A 333 11.82 6.55 -14.59
N THR A 334 12.49 7.70 -14.53
CA THR A 334 11.94 8.92 -13.90
C THR A 334 10.67 9.40 -14.59
N TYR A 335 10.60 9.30 -15.94
CA TYR A 335 9.41 9.69 -16.70
C TYR A 335 8.21 8.75 -16.50
N VAL A 336 8.43 7.57 -15.95
CA VAL A 336 7.35 6.65 -15.53
C VAL A 336 7.00 6.87 -14.07
N LEU A 337 7.99 6.84 -13.20
CA LEU A 337 7.77 6.83 -11.74
C LEU A 337 7.27 8.16 -11.19
N LEU A 338 7.81 9.29 -11.70
CA LEU A 338 7.44 10.62 -11.17
C LEU A 338 5.97 10.97 -11.47
N PRO A 339 5.47 10.97 -12.73
CA PRO A 339 4.08 11.28 -12.99
C PRO A 339 3.11 10.29 -12.35
N THR A 340 3.51 9.00 -12.23
CA THR A 340 2.69 7.99 -11.58
C THR A 340 2.58 8.27 -10.07
N ALA A 341 3.68 8.61 -9.39
CA ALA A 341 3.65 8.96 -7.98
C ALA A 341 2.80 10.20 -7.69
N VAL A 342 2.91 11.24 -8.55
CA VAL A 342 2.06 12.45 -8.45
C VAL A 342 0.60 12.11 -8.69
N SER A 343 0.29 11.28 -9.69
CA SER A 343 -1.07 10.84 -10.01
C SER A 343 -1.71 10.09 -8.84
N VAL A 344 -0.98 9.14 -8.22
CA VAL A 344 -1.44 8.40 -7.04
C VAL A 344 -1.66 9.35 -5.86
N LEU A 345 -0.75 10.29 -5.60
CA LEU A 345 -0.92 11.27 -4.53
C LEU A 345 -2.17 12.12 -4.74
N ILE A 346 -2.39 12.65 -5.95
CA ILE A 346 -3.61 13.41 -6.28
C ILE A 346 -4.84 12.52 -6.09
N GLY A 347 -4.79 11.27 -6.56
CA GLY A 347 -5.86 10.29 -6.39
C GLY A 347 -6.26 10.09 -4.94
N LEU A 348 -5.29 10.03 -4.01
CA LEU A 348 -5.57 9.91 -2.57
C LEU A 348 -6.39 11.08 -2.01
N PHE A 349 -6.21 12.30 -2.55
CA PHE A 349 -7.04 13.45 -2.18
C PHE A 349 -8.41 13.45 -2.86
N CYS A 350 -8.58 12.70 -3.95
CA CYS A 350 -9.86 12.55 -4.65
C CYS A 350 -10.72 11.40 -4.09
N ILE A 351 -10.15 10.51 -3.27
CA ILE A 351 -10.91 9.41 -2.65
C ILE A 351 -11.84 9.98 -1.58
N PRO A 352 -13.15 9.70 -1.65
CA PRO A 352 -14.12 10.23 -0.68
C PRO A 352 -13.89 9.77 0.76
N VAL A 353 -13.34 8.57 0.94
CA VAL A 353 -13.03 7.95 2.24
C VAL A 353 -11.62 7.37 2.20
N PRO A 354 -10.59 8.18 2.45
CA PRO A 354 -9.19 7.77 2.34
C PRO A 354 -8.72 7.03 3.59
N TYR A 355 -8.83 5.70 3.59
CA TYR A 355 -8.28 4.84 4.64
C TYR A 355 -6.76 4.65 4.51
N ASN A 356 -6.12 4.17 5.59
CA ASN A 356 -4.67 3.94 5.64
C ASN A 356 -4.17 2.97 4.58
N GLN A 357 -4.91 1.91 4.25
CA GLN A 357 -4.55 0.93 3.23
C GLN A 357 -4.34 1.53 1.83
N TYR A 358 -4.97 2.65 1.51
CA TYR A 358 -4.82 3.27 0.19
C TYR A 358 -3.44 3.91 0.00
N TYR A 359 -2.74 4.21 1.09
CA TYR A 359 -1.37 4.69 1.02
C TYR A 359 -0.37 3.60 0.61
N LEU A 360 -0.77 2.31 0.59
CA LEU A 360 0.04 1.23 0.02
C LEU A 360 0.38 1.48 -1.46
N TRP A 361 -0.49 2.17 -2.21
CA TRP A 361 -0.22 2.56 -3.60
C TRP A 361 0.89 3.59 -3.74
N LEU A 362 0.99 4.51 -2.78
CA LEU A 362 1.99 5.58 -2.77
C LEU A 362 3.31 5.12 -2.16
N LEU A 363 3.25 4.24 -1.17
CA LEU A 363 4.36 3.88 -0.30
C LEU A 363 5.59 3.37 -1.04
N PRO A 364 5.53 2.39 -1.97
CA PRO A 364 6.68 1.94 -2.73
C PRO A 364 7.30 3.05 -3.59
N LEU A 365 6.46 3.89 -4.20
CA LEU A 365 6.92 5.00 -5.04
C LEU A 365 7.64 6.05 -4.19
N LEU A 366 7.06 6.45 -3.06
CA LEU A 366 7.68 7.41 -2.13
C LEU A 366 9.02 6.87 -1.59
N ALA A 367 9.06 5.58 -1.24
CA ALA A 367 10.28 4.91 -0.77
C ALA A 367 11.38 4.87 -1.83
N LEU A 368 11.03 4.69 -3.11
CA LEU A 368 11.98 4.76 -4.22
C LEU A 368 12.61 6.15 -4.34
N PHE A 369 11.82 7.23 -4.26
CA PHE A 369 12.34 8.60 -4.30
C PHE A 369 13.19 8.91 -3.07
N ALA A 370 12.78 8.47 -1.89
CA ALA A 370 13.55 8.61 -0.66
C ALA A 370 14.90 7.89 -0.74
N ALA A 371 14.89 6.66 -1.27
CA ALA A 371 16.11 5.86 -1.44
C ALA A 371 17.08 6.50 -2.45
N VAL A 372 16.58 6.99 -3.58
CA VAL A 372 17.41 7.71 -4.56
C VAL A 372 18.03 8.95 -3.93
N MET A 373 17.21 9.75 -3.22
CA MET A 373 17.70 10.96 -2.56
C MET A 373 18.77 10.66 -1.51
N LEU A 374 18.54 9.64 -0.67
CA LEU A 374 19.50 9.25 0.37
C LEU A 374 20.81 8.73 -0.23
N VAL A 375 20.75 7.85 -1.23
CA VAL A 375 21.94 7.28 -1.88
C VAL A 375 22.71 8.35 -2.63
N ASP A 376 22.05 9.22 -3.41
CA ASP A 376 22.71 10.30 -4.15
C ASP A 376 23.30 11.36 -3.18
N LEU A 377 22.58 11.70 -2.10
CA LEU A 377 23.09 12.60 -1.05
C LEU A 377 24.35 12.05 -0.37
N THR A 378 24.30 10.79 0.06
CA THR A 378 25.45 10.18 0.75
C THR A 378 26.66 10.05 -0.17
N ALA A 379 26.47 9.70 -1.44
CA ALA A 379 27.55 9.69 -2.44
C ALA A 379 28.16 11.09 -2.64
N THR A 380 27.32 12.12 -2.73
CA THR A 380 27.75 13.52 -2.87
C THR A 380 28.54 13.98 -1.64
N LEU A 381 28.06 13.68 -0.44
CA LEU A 381 28.75 14.03 0.81
C LEU A 381 30.13 13.38 0.92
N VAL A 382 30.28 12.13 0.49
CA VAL A 382 31.59 11.45 0.45
C VAL A 382 32.56 12.15 -0.49
N VAL A 383 32.11 12.57 -1.67
CA VAL A 383 32.97 13.28 -2.64
C VAL A 383 33.33 14.68 -2.13
N MET A 384 32.37 15.42 -1.60
CA MET A 384 32.60 16.75 -1.04
C MET A 384 33.58 16.72 0.13
N ARG A 385 33.48 15.71 1.01
CA ARG A 385 34.40 15.50 2.10
C ARG A 385 35.87 15.41 1.63
N ASP A 386 36.11 14.68 0.52
CA ASP A 386 37.43 14.48 -0.01
C ASP A 386 38.01 15.73 -0.71
N GLN A 387 37.13 16.65 -1.14
CA GLN A 387 37.50 17.88 -1.85
C GLN A 387 37.58 19.13 -0.96
N MET A 388 36.92 19.13 0.19
CA MET A 388 36.88 20.29 1.11
C MET A 388 37.96 20.22 2.19
N LEU A 389 38.47 21.41 2.60
CA LEU A 389 39.26 21.52 3.79
C LEU A 389 38.44 21.05 5.02
N ARG A 390 39.10 20.36 5.98
CA ARG A 390 38.44 19.76 7.16
C ARG A 390 37.48 20.72 7.87
N ARG A 391 37.84 21.98 8.01
CA ARG A 391 37.05 23.02 8.70
C ARG A 391 35.77 23.39 7.91
N GLN A 392 35.87 23.51 6.59
CA GLN A 392 34.72 23.84 5.73
C GLN A 392 33.75 22.69 5.68
N TRP A 393 34.26 21.45 5.61
CA TRP A 393 33.46 20.25 5.65
C TRP A 393 32.66 20.12 6.94
N SER A 394 33.32 20.39 8.12
CA SER A 394 32.65 20.29 9.42
C SER A 394 31.46 21.26 9.54
N LEU A 395 31.66 22.51 9.13
CA LEU A 395 30.57 23.53 9.15
C LEU A 395 29.42 23.16 8.21
N PHE A 396 29.74 22.64 7.03
CA PHE A 396 28.73 22.22 6.07
C PHE A 396 27.90 21.01 6.55
N ALA A 397 28.60 19.99 7.08
CA ALA A 397 27.96 18.79 7.63
C ALA A 397 27.08 19.12 8.85
N CYS A 398 27.54 20.00 9.74
CA CYS A 398 26.73 20.49 10.87
C CYS A 398 25.50 21.27 10.40
N GLY A 399 25.63 22.11 9.35
CA GLY A 399 24.51 22.87 8.79
C GLY A 399 23.43 21.97 8.19
N ILE A 400 23.80 21.01 7.33
CA ILE A 400 22.85 20.02 6.78
C ILE A 400 22.21 19.23 7.89
N GLY A 401 23.02 18.77 8.85
CA GLY A 401 22.53 18.00 9.95
C GLY A 401 21.50 18.73 10.79
N LEU A 402 21.75 20.00 11.12
CA LEU A 402 20.78 20.84 11.84
C LEU A 402 19.47 21.00 11.06
N ILE A 403 19.51 21.17 9.74
CA ILE A 403 18.32 21.28 8.91
C ILE A 403 17.52 19.98 8.94
N VAL A 404 18.19 18.83 8.74
CA VAL A 404 17.54 17.51 8.79
C VAL A 404 16.96 17.24 10.17
N PHE A 405 17.72 17.51 11.23
CA PHE A 405 17.28 17.35 12.62
C PHE A 405 16.07 18.22 12.94
N SER A 406 16.12 19.51 12.57
CA SER A 406 15.00 20.44 12.79
C SER A 406 13.74 19.99 12.02
N ALA A 407 13.88 19.53 10.77
CA ALA A 407 12.79 19.00 9.99
C ALA A 407 12.19 17.72 10.61
N LEU A 408 13.02 16.80 11.09
CA LEU A 408 12.57 15.58 11.74
C LEU A 408 11.84 15.86 13.05
N ILE A 409 12.31 16.84 13.85
CA ILE A 409 11.62 17.29 15.07
C ILE A 409 10.28 17.94 14.73
N LEU A 410 10.24 18.88 13.79
CA LEU A 410 9.02 19.58 13.39
C LEU A 410 7.95 18.60 12.90
N ILE A 411 8.33 17.59 12.12
CA ILE A 411 7.44 16.55 11.63
C ILE A 411 7.02 15.62 12.78
N GLY A 412 7.97 15.19 13.62
CA GLY A 412 7.74 14.22 14.70
C GLY A 412 6.97 14.76 15.91
N HIS A 413 7.09 16.06 16.25
CA HIS A 413 6.39 16.67 17.41
C HIS A 413 4.88 16.81 17.23
N GLY A 414 4.38 16.71 16.00
CA GLY A 414 2.94 16.73 15.74
C GLY A 414 2.24 15.40 15.99
N ALA A 415 2.95 14.35 16.39
CA ALA A 415 2.37 13.04 16.61
C ALA A 415 1.79 12.91 18.03
N ASN A 416 0.55 12.40 18.12
CA ASN A 416 0.11 11.67 19.33
C ASN A 416 0.90 10.34 19.39
N SER A 417 2.23 10.43 19.58
CA SER A 417 3.04 9.24 19.76
C SER A 417 2.85 8.74 21.19
N HIS A 418 2.69 7.44 21.37
CA HIS A 418 2.72 6.78 22.69
C HIS A 418 4.07 6.97 23.40
N TRP A 419 5.00 7.65 22.77
CA TRP A 419 6.31 7.98 23.33
C TRP A 419 6.31 9.38 23.90
N PRO A 420 6.87 9.57 25.11
CA PRO A 420 7.09 10.91 25.66
C PRO A 420 7.87 11.77 24.66
N PRO A 421 7.52 13.06 24.46
CA PRO A 421 8.21 13.95 23.51
C PRO A 421 9.72 13.99 23.66
N GLN A 422 10.22 13.84 24.90
CA GLN A 422 11.66 13.80 25.19
C GLN A 422 12.35 12.56 24.58
N LEU A 423 11.69 11.40 24.60
CA LEU A 423 12.23 10.18 23.98
C LEU A 423 12.23 10.27 22.46
N VAL A 424 11.19 10.85 21.87
CA VAL A 424 11.13 11.11 20.41
C VAL A 424 12.26 12.03 19.99
N THR A 425 12.45 13.14 20.72
CA THR A 425 13.53 14.11 20.45
C THR A 425 14.91 13.48 20.63
N GLY A 426 15.12 12.76 21.73
CA GLY A 426 16.38 12.07 22.01
C GLY A 426 16.72 11.00 20.97
N TYR A 427 15.72 10.24 20.53
CA TYR A 427 15.87 9.23 19.47
C TYR A 427 16.31 9.86 18.14
N TRP A 428 15.63 10.90 17.66
CA TRP A 428 15.99 11.57 16.42
C TRP A 428 17.33 12.28 16.51
N PHE A 429 17.68 12.79 17.69
CA PHE A 429 19.02 13.34 17.96
C PHE A 429 20.10 12.27 17.87
N ALA A 430 19.88 11.08 18.41
CA ALA A 430 20.80 9.95 18.30
C ALA A 430 20.98 9.49 16.84
N VAL A 431 19.89 9.32 16.07
CA VAL A 431 19.95 9.00 14.63
C VAL A 431 20.77 10.05 13.86
N PHE A 432 20.54 11.31 14.16
CA PHE A 432 21.27 12.42 13.59
C PHE A 432 22.77 12.40 13.94
N LEU A 433 23.12 12.16 15.20
CA LEU A 433 24.53 12.02 15.63
C LEU A 433 25.21 10.85 14.91
N ILE A 434 24.55 9.69 14.79
CA ILE A 434 25.08 8.53 14.06
C ILE A 434 25.36 8.88 12.60
N LEU A 435 24.43 9.57 11.93
CA LEU A 435 24.59 10.05 10.55
C LEU A 435 25.80 10.98 10.40
N ILE A 436 25.93 11.96 11.28
CA ILE A 436 27.05 12.90 11.26
C ILE A 436 28.38 12.20 11.58
N PHE A 437 28.45 11.48 12.71
CA PHE A 437 29.69 10.85 13.13
C PHE A 437 30.17 9.82 12.11
N SER A 438 29.29 9.01 11.54
CA SER A 438 29.67 8.04 10.54
C SER A 438 30.20 8.69 9.24
N THR A 439 29.66 9.85 8.86
CA THR A 439 30.14 10.60 7.71
C THR A 439 31.47 11.33 8.01
N PHE A 440 31.62 11.83 9.24
CA PHE A 440 32.73 12.66 9.68
C PHE A 440 33.98 11.86 9.96
N LEU A 441 33.86 10.74 10.66
CA LEU A 441 34.97 9.92 11.15
C LEU A 441 35.52 8.92 10.11
N ARG A 442 35.08 8.97 8.84
CA ARG A 442 35.44 7.98 7.82
C ARG A 442 35.21 6.53 8.29
N LEU A 443 34.14 6.33 9.06
CA LEU A 443 33.80 5.01 9.55
C LEU A 443 33.53 4.04 8.38
N PRO A 444 33.80 2.75 8.56
CA PRO A 444 33.54 1.75 7.55
C PRO A 444 32.02 1.70 7.24
N PRO A 445 31.61 1.20 6.07
CA PRO A 445 30.20 1.11 5.67
C PRO A 445 29.29 0.41 6.68
N VAL A 446 29.85 -0.49 7.49
CA VAL A 446 29.15 -1.16 8.60
C VAL A 446 28.60 -0.14 9.60
N ALA A 447 29.39 0.90 9.95
CA ALA A 447 28.95 1.93 10.90
C ALA A 447 27.83 2.81 10.32
N GLY A 448 27.84 3.08 9.00
CA GLY A 448 26.74 3.75 8.32
C GLY A 448 25.44 2.95 8.35
N SER A 449 25.54 1.62 8.39
CA SER A 449 24.37 0.74 8.52
C SER A 449 23.68 0.83 9.88
N MET A 450 24.34 1.36 10.93
CA MET A 450 23.72 1.61 12.24
C MET A 450 22.55 2.60 12.17
N VAL A 451 22.54 3.49 11.17
CA VAL A 451 21.38 4.36 10.91
C VAL A 451 20.14 3.52 10.62
N PHE A 452 20.26 2.50 9.77
CA PHE A 452 19.15 1.62 9.43
C PHE A 452 18.72 0.75 10.62
N LEU A 453 19.68 0.31 11.45
CA LEU A 453 19.34 -0.36 12.71
C LEU A 453 18.51 0.55 13.62
N ALA A 454 18.93 1.81 13.79
CA ALA A 454 18.17 2.78 14.55
C ALA A 454 16.77 3.02 13.94
N LEU A 455 16.66 3.17 12.61
CA LEU A 455 15.38 3.34 11.94
C LEU A 455 14.47 2.10 12.03
N ALA A 456 14.99 0.91 12.31
CA ALA A 456 14.22 -0.31 12.53
C ALA A 456 13.63 -0.41 13.95
N VAL A 457 14.11 0.38 14.92
CA VAL A 457 13.64 0.33 16.32
C VAL A 457 12.16 0.69 16.47
N PRO A 458 11.65 1.84 15.94
CA PRO A 458 10.25 2.19 16.11
C PRO A 458 9.27 1.14 15.58
N PRO A 459 9.40 0.64 14.34
CA PRO A 459 8.51 -0.41 13.84
C PRO A 459 8.61 -1.69 14.68
N SER A 460 9.82 -2.10 15.12
CA SER A 460 9.99 -3.29 15.96
C SER A 460 9.28 -3.17 17.30
N VAL A 461 9.39 -2.01 17.97
CA VAL A 461 8.70 -1.74 19.24
C VAL A 461 7.20 -1.77 19.04
N ARG A 462 6.70 -1.17 17.96
CA ARG A 462 5.28 -1.13 17.67
C ARG A 462 4.71 -2.51 17.36
N ILE A 463 5.38 -3.30 16.52
CA ILE A 463 5.02 -4.69 16.22
C ILE A 463 4.94 -5.48 17.54
N THR A 464 5.94 -5.36 18.41
CA THR A 464 5.96 -6.05 19.71
C THR A 464 4.82 -5.59 20.62
N SER A 465 4.48 -4.30 20.63
CA SER A 465 3.35 -3.76 21.37
C SER A 465 2.02 -4.32 20.87
N GLU A 466 1.83 -4.37 19.57
CA GLU A 466 0.61 -4.90 18.94
C GLU A 466 0.45 -6.39 19.22
N LEU A 467 1.52 -7.18 19.13
CA LEU A 467 1.53 -8.60 19.49
C LEU A 467 1.15 -8.87 20.95
N ARG A 468 1.40 -7.93 21.86
CA ARG A 468 1.05 -8.06 23.28
C ARG A 468 -0.36 -7.58 23.61
N SER A 469 -0.89 -6.65 22.82
CA SER A 469 -2.17 -5.99 23.11
C SER A 469 -3.36 -6.60 22.39
N THR A 470 -3.14 -7.43 21.36
CA THR A 470 -4.20 -8.01 20.56
C THR A 470 -4.07 -9.54 20.47
N THR A 471 -5.21 -10.21 20.46
CA THR A 471 -5.27 -11.67 20.25
C THR A 471 -6.48 -12.01 19.39
N PRO A 472 -6.36 -12.97 18.46
CA PRO A 472 -7.49 -13.41 17.65
C PRO A 472 -8.44 -14.38 18.40
N ALA A 473 -8.09 -14.81 19.61
CA ALA A 473 -8.78 -15.88 20.32
C ALA A 473 -10.30 -15.66 20.47
N PRO A 474 -10.80 -14.47 20.90
CA PRO A 474 -12.24 -14.26 21.02
C PRO A 474 -12.98 -14.38 19.68
N GLN A 475 -12.42 -13.81 18.60
CA GLN A 475 -13.02 -13.87 17.27
C GLN A 475 -13.06 -15.31 16.73
N LEU A 476 -12.01 -16.09 16.98
CA LEU A 476 -11.95 -17.48 16.59
C LEU A 476 -12.89 -18.38 17.39
N GLU A 477 -13.14 -18.05 18.67
CA GLU A 477 -14.11 -18.74 19.51
C GLU A 477 -15.54 -18.54 18.97
N GLU A 478 -15.90 -17.31 18.60
CA GLU A 478 -17.18 -17.02 17.96
C GLU A 478 -17.37 -17.79 16.65
N ILE A 479 -16.35 -17.81 15.78
CA ILE A 479 -16.38 -18.54 14.50
C ILE A 479 -16.58 -20.06 14.76
N ARG A 480 -15.82 -20.63 15.70
CA ARG A 480 -15.97 -22.04 16.05
C ARG A 480 -17.38 -22.36 16.52
N TYR A 481 -17.89 -21.56 17.45
CA TYR A 481 -19.24 -21.72 17.96
C TYR A 481 -20.29 -21.72 16.84
N ILE A 482 -20.20 -20.76 15.92
CA ILE A 482 -21.15 -20.66 14.81
C ILE A 482 -21.05 -21.92 13.93
N VAL A 483 -19.85 -22.36 13.56
CA VAL A 483 -19.66 -23.54 12.70
C VAL A 483 -20.15 -24.84 13.38
N GLU A 484 -19.96 -24.98 14.69
CA GLU A 484 -20.34 -26.18 15.47
C GLU A 484 -21.84 -26.24 15.77
N THR A 485 -22.53 -25.10 15.88
CA THR A 485 -23.93 -25.05 16.35
C THR A 485 -24.95 -24.79 15.26
N THR A 486 -24.51 -24.58 14.02
CA THR A 486 -25.40 -24.31 12.87
C THR A 486 -25.07 -25.21 11.68
N ALA A 487 -26.06 -25.50 10.86
CA ALA A 487 -25.87 -26.18 9.57
C ALA A 487 -25.26 -25.24 8.52
N PRO A 488 -24.55 -25.72 7.50
CA PRO A 488 -23.98 -24.88 6.43
C PRO A 488 -25.01 -24.02 5.68
N THR A 489 -26.27 -24.43 5.68
CA THR A 489 -27.39 -23.73 5.03
C THR A 489 -28.09 -22.72 5.94
N ASP A 490 -27.77 -22.72 7.24
CA ASP A 490 -28.36 -21.79 8.19
C ASP A 490 -27.88 -20.36 7.91
N THR A 491 -28.78 -19.41 7.99
CA THR A 491 -28.46 -18.01 7.74
C THR A 491 -28.09 -17.29 9.01
N VAL A 492 -27.13 -16.37 8.89
CA VAL A 492 -26.67 -15.52 9.96
C VAL A 492 -26.88 -14.06 9.59
N LEU A 493 -27.41 -13.27 10.52
CA LEU A 493 -27.44 -11.81 10.40
C LEU A 493 -26.28 -11.21 11.19
N ASP A 494 -25.29 -10.73 10.47
CA ASP A 494 -24.09 -10.10 11.05
C ASP A 494 -24.05 -8.62 10.69
N GLY A 495 -23.93 -7.75 11.67
CA GLY A 495 -23.78 -6.32 11.44
C GLY A 495 -22.46 -6.01 10.76
N TYR A 496 -21.35 -6.28 11.44
CA TYR A 496 -19.98 -6.12 10.94
C TYR A 496 -18.94 -6.78 11.87
N SER A 497 -19.34 -7.76 12.68
CA SER A 497 -18.40 -8.48 13.54
C SER A 497 -17.47 -9.38 12.73
N GLY A 498 -18.01 -9.98 11.70
CA GLY A 498 -17.31 -10.86 10.79
C GLY A 498 -17.29 -12.33 11.21
N SER A 499 -17.78 -12.67 12.40
CA SER A 499 -17.71 -14.06 12.89
C SER A 499 -18.61 -15.02 12.10
N GLY A 500 -19.60 -14.50 11.34
CA GLY A 500 -20.51 -15.26 10.47
C GLY A 500 -19.97 -15.68 9.11
N ILE A 501 -18.65 -15.57 8.85
CA ILE A 501 -18.05 -15.69 7.51
C ILE A 501 -18.36 -16.98 6.75
N PHE A 502 -18.60 -18.12 7.41
CA PHE A 502 -18.85 -19.42 6.81
C PHE A 502 -20.33 -19.80 6.83
N ARG A 503 -21.22 -18.81 6.89
CA ARG A 503 -22.68 -18.98 6.79
C ARG A 503 -23.28 -17.97 5.82
N PRO A 504 -24.32 -18.31 5.08
CA PRO A 504 -25.02 -17.36 4.22
C PRO A 504 -25.54 -16.16 5.01
N SER A 505 -25.36 -14.95 4.49
CA SER A 505 -25.99 -13.77 5.07
C SER A 505 -27.50 -13.85 4.96
N ALA A 506 -28.22 -13.58 6.06
CA ALA A 506 -29.67 -13.53 6.08
C ALA A 506 -30.25 -12.33 5.30
N TYR A 507 -29.46 -11.32 5.04
CA TYR A 507 -29.86 -10.09 4.37
C TYR A 507 -28.85 -9.68 3.30
N TYR A 508 -29.35 -9.20 2.16
CA TYR A 508 -28.51 -8.77 1.02
C TYR A 508 -27.43 -7.75 1.43
N TYR A 509 -27.77 -6.81 2.30
CA TYR A 509 -26.86 -5.80 2.85
C TYR A 509 -26.25 -6.23 4.19
N GLY A 510 -25.98 -7.50 4.38
CA GLY A 510 -25.28 -8.02 5.57
C GLY A 510 -23.81 -7.62 5.61
N MET A 511 -23.24 -7.56 6.83
CA MET A 511 -21.82 -7.38 7.10
C MET A 511 -21.20 -6.15 6.40
N LEU A 512 -21.75 -4.95 6.63
CA LEU A 512 -21.33 -3.74 5.93
C LEU A 512 -20.45 -2.81 6.76
N PRO A 513 -19.35 -2.27 6.19
CA PRO A 513 -18.59 -1.18 6.80
C PRO A 513 -19.44 0.05 7.08
N TRP A 514 -19.08 0.79 8.13
CA TRP A 514 -19.84 1.97 8.58
C TRP A 514 -20.11 3.01 7.49
N ASN A 515 -19.08 3.36 6.71
CA ASN A 515 -19.18 4.34 5.63
C ASN A 515 -20.10 3.88 4.49
N VAL A 516 -20.15 2.57 4.21
CA VAL A 516 -21.06 1.97 3.22
C VAL A 516 -22.49 2.12 3.68
N ARG A 517 -22.77 1.81 4.96
CA ARG A 517 -24.10 1.96 5.56
C ARG A 517 -24.60 3.39 5.54
N LEU A 518 -23.73 4.37 5.78
CA LEU A 518 -24.10 5.80 5.69
C LEU A 518 -24.55 6.21 4.29
N ALA A 519 -24.03 5.55 3.25
CA ALA A 519 -24.36 5.84 1.86
C ALA A 519 -25.63 5.11 1.35
N LEU A 520 -26.18 4.18 2.14
CA LEU A 520 -27.45 3.52 1.83
C LEU A 520 -28.63 4.47 2.12
N SER A 521 -29.70 4.34 1.32
CA SER A 521 -30.94 5.08 1.57
C SER A 521 -31.64 4.60 2.85
N ASP A 522 -32.45 5.46 3.43
CA ASP A 522 -33.20 5.11 4.64
C ASP A 522 -34.20 3.97 4.38
N ASP A 523 -34.79 3.91 3.19
CA ASP A 523 -35.66 2.78 2.79
C ASP A 523 -34.98 1.41 2.93
N VAL A 524 -33.67 1.31 2.60
CA VAL A 524 -32.90 0.06 2.75
C VAL A 524 -32.71 -0.30 4.23
N LYS A 525 -32.53 0.70 5.09
CA LYS A 525 -32.35 0.51 6.54
C LYS A 525 -33.67 0.07 7.21
N GLU A 526 -34.76 0.72 6.84
CA GLU A 526 -36.11 0.36 7.34
C GLU A 526 -36.56 -1.01 6.86
N ASN A 527 -36.19 -1.39 5.63
CA ASN A 527 -36.54 -2.69 5.06
C ASN A 527 -35.98 -3.86 5.86
N LEU A 528 -34.77 -3.76 6.42
CA LEU A 528 -34.19 -4.84 7.26
C LEU A 528 -35.11 -5.19 8.44
N PHE A 529 -35.59 -4.18 9.17
CA PHE A 529 -36.46 -4.41 10.34
C PHE A 529 -37.84 -4.95 9.92
N THR A 530 -38.37 -4.45 8.83
CA THR A 530 -39.65 -4.92 8.26
C THR A 530 -39.54 -6.40 7.89
N GLU A 531 -38.51 -6.81 7.18
CA GLU A 531 -38.25 -8.19 6.79
C GLU A 531 -38.11 -9.13 8.00
N LEU A 532 -37.42 -8.67 9.06
CA LEU A 532 -37.31 -9.44 10.31
C LEU A 532 -38.67 -9.60 10.99
N ARG A 533 -39.43 -8.52 11.16
CA ARG A 533 -40.71 -8.50 11.87
C ARG A 533 -41.80 -9.28 11.11
N GLU A 534 -41.83 -9.18 9.81
CA GLU A 534 -42.83 -9.87 8.98
C GLU A 534 -42.45 -11.32 8.67
N GLY A 535 -41.23 -11.74 9.08
CA GLY A 535 -40.71 -13.09 8.88
C GLY A 535 -40.25 -13.38 7.48
N GLY A 536 -39.98 -12.35 6.66
CA GLY A 536 -39.36 -12.47 5.33
C GLY A 536 -37.94 -13.01 5.43
N ILE A 537 -37.19 -12.61 6.48
CA ILE A 537 -35.92 -13.23 6.86
C ILE A 537 -35.98 -13.81 8.27
N ARG A 538 -35.37 -14.99 8.46
CA ARG A 538 -35.39 -15.71 9.75
C ARG A 538 -34.02 -16.28 10.04
N PRO A 539 -33.03 -15.43 10.44
CA PRO A 539 -31.70 -15.91 10.75
C PRO A 539 -31.71 -16.89 11.92
N THR A 540 -30.90 -17.93 11.82
CA THR A 540 -30.68 -18.90 12.91
C THR A 540 -29.91 -18.23 14.06
N LEU A 541 -28.95 -17.39 13.71
CA LEU A 541 -28.17 -16.60 14.65
C LEU A 541 -28.16 -15.11 14.23
N ILE A 542 -28.14 -14.24 15.22
CA ILE A 542 -27.92 -12.81 15.04
C ILE A 542 -26.66 -12.40 15.84
N LEU A 543 -25.73 -11.75 15.18
CA LEU A 543 -24.58 -11.14 15.81
C LEU A 543 -24.90 -9.67 16.09
N LEU A 544 -25.41 -9.42 17.30
CA LEU A 544 -25.91 -8.11 17.71
C LEU A 544 -24.74 -7.20 18.12
N ASP A 545 -24.07 -6.64 17.12
CA ASP A 545 -23.01 -5.67 17.32
C ASP A 545 -23.51 -4.22 17.21
N ARG A 546 -22.68 -3.28 17.67
CA ARG A 546 -22.99 -1.83 17.55
C ARG A 546 -23.27 -1.40 16.10
N SER A 547 -22.81 -2.17 15.15
CA SER A 547 -22.98 -1.90 13.74
C SER A 547 -24.39 -2.20 13.28
N LEU A 548 -24.95 -3.31 13.72
CA LEU A 548 -26.32 -3.69 13.45
C LEU A 548 -27.32 -2.77 14.18
N GLU A 549 -27.04 -2.44 15.44
CA GLU A 549 -27.87 -1.52 16.23
C GLU A 549 -27.95 -0.11 15.63
N ARG A 550 -26.85 0.36 15.03
CA ARG A 550 -26.84 1.67 14.34
C ARG A 550 -27.47 1.62 12.96
N PHE A 551 -27.51 0.44 12.34
CA PHE A 551 -28.17 0.26 11.06
C PHE A 551 -29.69 0.29 11.21
N SER A 552 -30.21 -0.39 12.23
CA SER A 552 -31.63 -0.41 12.58
C SER A 552 -31.73 -0.50 14.12
N PRO A 553 -32.00 0.60 14.84
CA PRO A 553 -32.08 0.61 16.29
C PRO A 553 -33.16 -0.33 16.83
N GLU A 554 -34.24 -0.52 16.11
CA GLU A 554 -35.38 -1.37 16.46
C GLU A 554 -35.03 -2.86 16.49
N VAL A 555 -33.92 -3.25 15.83
CA VAL A 555 -33.47 -4.66 15.78
C VAL A 555 -33.10 -5.16 17.17
N ARG A 556 -32.59 -4.30 18.07
CA ARG A 556 -32.25 -4.72 19.44
C ARG A 556 -33.48 -5.26 20.17
N ASP A 557 -34.57 -4.48 20.21
CA ASP A 557 -35.79 -4.85 20.93
C ASP A 557 -36.40 -6.14 20.35
N PHE A 558 -36.32 -6.31 19.02
CA PHE A 558 -36.75 -7.53 18.34
C PHE A 558 -35.89 -8.74 18.76
N VAL A 559 -34.55 -8.58 18.79
CA VAL A 559 -33.63 -9.65 19.16
C VAL A 559 -33.86 -10.08 20.61
N GLU A 560 -34.03 -9.13 21.53
CA GLU A 560 -34.29 -9.42 22.96
C GLU A 560 -35.63 -10.13 23.19
N GLN A 561 -36.60 -10.04 22.25
CA GLN A 561 -37.90 -10.72 22.34
C GLN A 561 -37.91 -12.11 21.70
N GLU A 562 -37.21 -12.31 20.58
CA GLU A 562 -37.30 -13.50 19.74
C GLU A 562 -36.05 -14.41 19.81
N TYR A 563 -34.98 -13.95 20.46
CA TYR A 563 -33.69 -14.65 20.54
C TYR A 563 -33.15 -14.67 21.96
N GLU A 564 -32.35 -15.66 22.28
CA GLU A 564 -31.65 -15.80 23.54
C GLU A 564 -30.13 -15.60 23.38
N PRO A 565 -29.45 -14.91 24.33
CA PRO A 565 -28.02 -14.75 24.30
C PRO A 565 -27.33 -16.08 24.55
N THR A 566 -26.32 -16.41 23.73
CA THR A 566 -25.58 -17.67 23.88
C THR A 566 -24.48 -17.64 24.93
N GLY A 567 -24.15 -16.45 25.43
CA GLY A 567 -23.01 -16.23 26.33
C GLY A 567 -21.65 -16.16 25.62
N ILE A 568 -21.60 -16.32 24.31
CA ILE A 568 -20.37 -16.22 23.51
C ILE A 568 -20.44 -14.97 22.65
N GLY A 569 -19.56 -13.99 22.96
CA GLY A 569 -19.54 -12.72 22.25
C GLY A 569 -20.91 -12.02 22.20
N ASN A 570 -21.26 -11.53 21.02
CA ASN A 570 -22.55 -10.89 20.75
C ASN A 570 -23.52 -11.80 19.97
N ILE A 571 -23.40 -13.13 20.13
CA ILE A 571 -24.19 -14.11 19.39
C ILE A 571 -25.50 -14.39 20.12
N TRP A 572 -26.61 -14.20 19.42
CA TRP A 572 -27.97 -14.52 19.86
C TRP A 572 -28.53 -15.63 19.00
N LYS A 573 -29.16 -16.61 19.63
CA LYS A 573 -29.74 -17.77 18.96
C LYS A 573 -31.26 -17.68 19.05
N ARG A 574 -31.92 -18.05 17.98
CA ARG A 574 -33.39 -18.06 17.93
C ARG A 574 -33.97 -19.06 18.93
N THR A 575 -34.99 -18.63 19.69
CA THR A 575 -35.74 -19.44 20.66
C THR A 575 -36.56 -20.54 20.00
#